data_50a0a2520d50e03535854ce9e4a845c4
#
_entry.id   50a0a2520d50e03535854ce9e4a845c4
#
_cell.length_a   1.000
_cell.length_b   1.000
_cell.length_c   1.000
_cell.angle_alpha   90.00
_cell.angle_beta   90.00
_cell.angle_gamma   90.00
#
_symmetry.space_group_name_H-M   'P 1'
#
loop_
_entity.id
_entity.type
_entity.pdbx_description
1 polymer ?
#
loop_
_entity_poly.entity_id
_entity_poly.type
_entity_poly.pdbx_seq_one_letter_code
_entity_poly.pdbx_strand_id
1 'polypeptide(L)'
;LAGRCRVEEAVVPGPEGIVLLPAASDMNVAFWDEAEIDAEIGSELREFETGFDFVLVDTGAGIAAKSVDFVTAAAEALLIVTPEPTAIADAYATLKVLRQRGGNLALGLLVNMADSVAEATDLHEKFQEMALRFLGAEIDNRGYIPLDRYVREAVKRQIPFVLASPPTPAAEGIGEVAGALLERESISELGRTGLFARALQQRNWSKRAD
;
A
#
# COMPACT_ATOMS: atom_id res chain seq x y z
N LEU A 1 4.17 12.60 15.56
CA LEU A 1 3.95 14.04 15.49
C LEU A 1 3.38 14.62 16.79
N ALA A 2 2.39 14.06 17.47
CA ALA A 2 1.89 14.43 18.82
C ALA A 2 2.17 15.88 19.30
N GLY A 3 2.15 16.87 18.40
CA GLY A 3 2.44 18.27 18.70
C GLY A 3 3.89 18.62 19.06
N ARG A 4 4.84 17.70 18.76
CA ARG A 4 6.26 17.89 19.13
C ARG A 4 7.14 18.40 17.99
N CYS A 5 6.72 18.22 16.73
CA CYS A 5 7.42 18.70 15.55
C CYS A 5 6.45 18.84 14.38
N ARG A 6 6.83 19.61 13.38
CA ARG A 6 6.12 19.73 12.12
C ARG A 6 6.30 18.47 11.25
N VAL A 7 5.43 18.27 10.27
CA VAL A 7 5.51 17.12 9.36
C VAL A 7 6.85 17.10 8.62
N GLU A 8 7.31 18.26 8.16
CA GLU A 8 8.60 18.39 7.44
C GLU A 8 9.82 18.05 8.31
N GLU A 9 9.72 18.17 9.62
CA GLU A 9 10.79 17.81 10.56
C GLU A 9 10.80 16.30 10.87
N ALA A 10 9.67 15.62 10.62
CA ALA A 10 9.53 14.20 10.89
C ALA A 10 9.95 13.31 9.72
N VAL A 11 10.17 13.88 8.54
CA VAL A 11 10.53 13.10 7.36
C VAL A 11 12.02 12.80 7.28
N VAL A 12 12.36 11.69 6.63
CA VAL A 12 13.73 11.25 6.39
C VAL A 12 13.96 11.15 4.88
N PRO A 13 15.03 11.77 4.36
CA PRO A 13 15.36 11.62 2.95
C PRO A 13 15.82 10.20 2.64
N GLY A 14 15.30 9.62 1.57
CA GLY A 14 15.72 8.35 1.00
C GLY A 14 16.53 8.55 -0.28
N PRO A 15 16.94 7.46 -0.94
CA PRO A 15 17.63 7.51 -2.21
C PRO A 15 16.73 8.06 -3.32
N GLU A 16 17.34 8.60 -4.38
CA GLU A 16 16.68 9.06 -5.62
C GLU A 16 15.52 10.06 -5.39
N GLY A 17 15.59 10.86 -4.33
CA GLY A 17 14.59 11.88 -4.03
C GLY A 17 13.34 11.37 -3.30
N ILE A 18 13.32 10.11 -2.89
CA ILE A 18 12.24 9.57 -2.05
C ILE A 18 12.26 10.26 -0.68
N VAL A 19 11.09 10.59 -0.17
CA VAL A 19 10.91 11.12 1.19
C VAL A 19 10.12 10.09 2.00
N LEU A 20 10.64 9.72 3.16
CA LEU A 20 10.03 8.75 4.05
C LEU A 20 9.41 9.46 5.25
N LEU A 21 8.14 9.23 5.51
CA LEU A 21 7.50 9.58 6.77
C LEU A 21 7.41 8.30 7.62
N PRO A 22 8.36 8.09 8.56
CA PRO A 22 8.41 6.85 9.32
C PRO A 22 7.24 6.73 10.29
N ALA A 23 6.65 5.55 10.37
CA ALA A 23 5.74 5.22 11.46
C ALA A 23 6.53 5.00 12.76
N ALA A 24 5.91 5.27 13.91
CA ALA A 24 6.51 4.97 15.19
C ALA A 24 6.65 3.44 15.33
N SER A 25 7.88 2.97 15.53
CA SER A 25 8.19 1.55 15.75
C SER A 25 8.02 1.10 17.20
N ASP A 26 7.71 2.00 18.11
CA ASP A 26 7.57 1.70 19.52
C ASP A 26 6.19 1.12 19.82
N MET A 27 6.16 -0.15 20.23
CA MET A 27 4.92 -0.88 20.55
C MET A 27 4.11 -0.24 21.70
N ASN A 28 4.68 0.68 22.44
CA ASN A 28 4.02 1.42 23.52
C ASN A 28 3.32 2.69 23.06
N VAL A 29 3.44 3.04 21.79
CA VAL A 29 2.82 4.23 21.25
C VAL A 29 1.56 3.87 20.51
N ALA A 30 0.48 3.67 21.25
CA ALA A 30 -0.88 3.64 20.71
C ALA A 30 -1.28 5.03 20.17
N PHE A 31 -0.44 5.58 19.26
CA PHE A 31 -0.55 6.96 18.78
C PHE A 31 -1.82 7.26 17.99
N TRP A 32 -2.56 6.23 17.65
CA TRP A 32 -3.77 6.42 16.87
C TRP A 32 -5.04 6.05 17.65
N ASP A 33 -4.92 5.58 18.91
CA ASP A 33 -6.09 5.01 19.58
C ASP A 33 -7.02 6.05 20.19
N GLU A 34 -6.56 7.24 20.53
CA GLU A 34 -7.45 8.22 21.16
C GLU A 34 -7.09 9.68 20.89
N ALA A 35 -5.89 10.00 20.44
CA ALA A 35 -5.58 11.36 20.08
C ALA A 35 -6.38 11.73 18.83
N GLU A 36 -7.26 12.69 18.95
CA GLU A 36 -7.71 13.47 17.81
C GLU A 36 -6.46 13.87 17.05
N ILE A 37 -6.33 13.45 15.76
CA ILE A 37 -5.37 14.13 14.91
C ILE A 37 -5.82 15.56 14.96
N ASP A 38 -5.03 16.40 15.59
CA ASP A 38 -5.30 17.81 15.69
C ASP A 38 -5.59 18.33 14.27
N ALA A 39 -6.57 19.18 14.14
CA ALA A 39 -6.94 19.75 12.84
C ALA A 39 -5.72 20.40 12.16
N GLU A 40 -4.76 20.87 12.95
CA GLU A 40 -3.50 21.43 12.53
C GLU A 40 -2.61 20.38 11.83
N ILE A 41 -2.36 19.24 12.47
CA ILE A 41 -1.59 18.11 11.88
C ILE A 41 -2.27 17.60 10.62
N GLY A 42 -3.59 17.48 10.64
CA GLY A 42 -4.36 17.08 9.46
C GLY A 42 -4.24 18.08 8.31
N SER A 43 -4.10 19.36 8.58
CA SER A 43 -3.86 20.41 7.59
C SER A 43 -2.43 20.34 7.06
N GLU A 44 -1.44 20.18 7.93
CA GLU A 44 -0.03 20.01 7.55
C GLU A 44 0.18 18.79 6.65
N LEU A 45 -0.42 17.63 6.97
CA LEU A 45 -0.33 16.42 6.15
C LEU A 45 -0.96 16.62 4.76
N ARG A 46 -2.09 17.33 4.68
CA ARG A 46 -2.71 17.65 3.39
C ARG A 46 -1.87 18.58 2.54
N GLU A 47 -1.26 19.58 3.15
CA GLU A 47 -0.35 20.50 2.46
C GLU A 47 0.90 19.76 2.00
N PHE A 48 1.48 18.94 2.87
CA PHE A 48 2.69 18.17 2.59
C PHE A 48 2.50 17.20 1.41
N GLU A 49 1.36 16.47 1.34
CA GLU A 49 1.11 15.53 0.24
C GLU A 49 1.03 16.19 -1.14
N THR A 50 0.71 17.48 -1.23
CA THR A 50 0.63 18.19 -2.53
C THR A 50 1.98 18.37 -3.20
N GLY A 51 3.07 18.19 -2.48
CA GLY A 51 4.44 18.28 -3.00
C GLY A 51 4.93 17.02 -3.70
N PHE A 52 4.11 15.96 -3.80
CA PHE A 52 4.52 14.66 -4.34
C PHE A 52 3.60 14.18 -5.45
N ASP A 53 4.20 13.56 -6.47
CA ASP A 53 3.45 12.92 -7.56
C ASP A 53 2.76 11.63 -7.07
N PHE A 54 3.39 10.92 -6.13
CA PHE A 54 2.89 9.68 -5.54
C PHE A 54 3.06 9.67 -4.03
N VAL A 55 2.03 9.19 -3.33
CA VAL A 55 2.08 8.87 -1.91
C VAL A 55 1.82 7.38 -1.75
N LEU A 56 2.84 6.64 -1.30
CA LEU A 56 2.76 5.20 -1.04
C LEU A 56 2.61 4.97 0.47
N VAL A 57 1.59 4.21 0.86
CA VAL A 57 1.40 3.80 2.25
C VAL A 57 1.77 2.34 2.39
N ASP A 58 2.89 2.07 3.04
CA ASP A 58 3.26 0.71 3.44
C ASP A 58 2.42 0.31 4.66
N THR A 59 1.46 -0.57 4.43
CA THR A 59 0.62 -1.12 5.49
C THR A 59 1.24 -2.42 5.97
N GLY A 60 1.45 -2.58 7.26
CA GLY A 60 1.88 -3.87 7.82
C GLY A 60 0.94 -5.02 7.40
N ALA A 61 1.42 -6.25 7.48
CA ALA A 61 0.61 -7.44 7.18
C ALA A 61 -0.64 -7.52 8.07
N GLY A 62 -1.75 -7.97 7.48
CA GLY A 62 -3.01 -8.21 8.18
C GLY A 62 -4.03 -7.08 8.08
N ILE A 63 -5.18 -7.31 8.71
CA ILE A 63 -6.40 -6.48 8.66
C ILE A 63 -6.58 -5.61 9.92
N ALA A 64 -5.50 -4.99 10.40
CA ALA A 64 -5.65 -4.04 11.49
C ALA A 64 -6.59 -2.89 11.06
N ALA A 65 -7.57 -2.56 11.89
CA ALA A 65 -8.60 -1.56 11.55
C ALA A 65 -8.00 -0.23 11.05
N LYS A 66 -6.86 0.16 11.59
CA LYS A 66 -6.14 1.38 11.22
C LYS A 66 -5.55 1.33 9.81
N SER A 67 -5.00 0.19 9.40
CA SER A 67 -4.51 -0.02 8.03
C SER A 67 -5.65 0.06 7.02
N VAL A 68 -6.82 -0.47 7.37
CA VAL A 68 -8.00 -0.45 6.51
C VAL A 68 -8.48 0.97 6.22
N ASP A 69 -8.44 1.88 7.19
CA ASP A 69 -8.87 3.27 6.99
C ASP A 69 -7.96 4.00 5.97
N PHE A 70 -6.65 3.77 6.02
CA PHE A 70 -5.73 4.31 5.02
C PHE A 70 -5.92 3.67 3.64
N VAL A 71 -6.08 2.35 3.60
CA VAL A 71 -6.30 1.63 2.34
C VAL A 71 -7.59 2.10 1.67
N THR A 72 -8.69 2.23 2.42
CA THR A 72 -9.95 2.70 1.85
C THR A 72 -9.93 4.18 1.46
N ALA A 73 -9.03 4.97 2.03
CA ALA A 73 -8.77 6.36 1.63
C ALA A 73 -7.86 6.48 0.41
N ALA A 74 -7.13 5.45 0.02
CA ALA A 74 -6.26 5.47 -1.14
C ALA A 74 -7.07 5.54 -2.44
N ALA A 75 -6.43 6.00 -3.53
CA ALA A 75 -7.00 5.92 -4.87
C ALA A 75 -6.95 4.49 -5.41
N GLU A 76 -5.92 3.79 -5.05
CA GLU A 76 -5.68 2.39 -5.43
C GLU A 76 -5.03 1.63 -4.28
N ALA A 77 -5.36 0.34 -4.13
CA ALA A 77 -4.67 -0.57 -3.24
C ALA A 77 -4.03 -1.72 -4.04
N LEU A 78 -2.77 -1.97 -3.74
CA LEU A 78 -2.03 -3.08 -4.29
C LEU A 78 -1.98 -4.22 -3.27
N LEU A 79 -2.72 -5.28 -3.55
CA LEU A 79 -2.74 -6.48 -2.74
C LEU A 79 -1.57 -7.38 -3.16
N ILE A 80 -0.61 -7.57 -2.26
CA ILE A 80 0.58 -8.38 -2.53
C ILE A 80 0.37 -9.77 -1.94
N VAL A 81 0.54 -10.80 -2.78
CA VAL A 81 0.35 -12.19 -2.39
C VAL A 81 1.54 -13.03 -2.85
N THR A 82 1.96 -13.99 -2.03
CA THR A 82 2.91 -15.03 -2.43
C THR A 82 2.17 -16.33 -2.77
N PRO A 83 2.77 -17.27 -3.52
CA PRO A 83 2.12 -18.53 -3.90
C PRO A 83 1.79 -19.49 -2.75
N GLU A 84 2.04 -19.12 -1.50
CA GLU A 84 1.71 -19.95 -0.36
C GLU A 84 0.21 -19.91 -0.02
N PRO A 85 -0.41 -21.06 0.32
CA PRO A 85 -1.84 -21.13 0.64
C PRO A 85 -2.29 -20.20 1.78
N THR A 86 -1.43 -19.98 2.77
CA THR A 86 -1.69 -19.08 3.89
C THR A 86 -1.75 -17.61 3.44
N ALA A 87 -0.81 -17.19 2.60
CA ALA A 87 -0.78 -15.84 2.04
C ALA A 87 -2.00 -15.55 1.15
N ILE A 88 -2.44 -16.54 0.37
CA ILE A 88 -3.65 -16.45 -0.45
C ILE A 88 -4.89 -16.28 0.44
N ALA A 89 -5.00 -17.06 1.52
CA ALA A 89 -6.11 -16.95 2.47
C ALA A 89 -6.13 -15.59 3.18
N ASP A 90 -4.98 -15.08 3.59
CA ASP A 90 -4.84 -13.77 4.24
C ASP A 90 -5.18 -12.62 3.28
N ALA A 91 -4.74 -12.70 2.03
CA ALA A 91 -5.08 -11.75 0.98
C ALA A 91 -6.60 -11.74 0.73
N TYR A 92 -7.24 -12.92 0.68
CA TYR A 92 -8.69 -13.01 0.53
C TYR A 92 -9.44 -12.43 1.74
N ALA A 93 -8.97 -12.70 2.96
CA ALA A 93 -9.56 -12.11 4.17
C ALA A 93 -9.45 -10.57 4.16
N THR A 94 -8.30 -10.04 3.73
CA THR A 94 -8.08 -8.60 3.56
C THR A 94 -9.06 -8.02 2.54
N LEU A 95 -9.18 -8.63 1.36
CA LEU A 95 -10.12 -8.22 0.33
C LEU A 95 -11.56 -8.18 0.84
N LYS A 96 -11.97 -9.21 1.58
CA LYS A 96 -13.31 -9.30 2.18
C LYS A 96 -13.60 -8.12 3.11
N VAL A 97 -12.64 -7.76 3.96
CA VAL A 97 -12.79 -6.60 4.88
C VAL A 97 -12.87 -5.30 4.10
N LEU A 98 -12.02 -5.10 3.10
CA LEU A 98 -12.05 -3.91 2.24
C LEU A 98 -13.41 -3.76 1.54
N ARG A 99 -13.98 -4.83 1.01
CA ARG A 99 -15.31 -4.83 0.37
C ARG A 99 -16.43 -4.53 1.35
N GLN A 100 -16.35 -5.02 2.58
CA GLN A 100 -17.36 -4.75 3.63
C GLN A 100 -17.36 -3.28 4.08
N ARG A 101 -16.19 -2.61 4.06
CA ARG A 101 -16.10 -1.18 4.39
C ARG A 101 -16.70 -0.28 3.31
N GLY A 102 -16.91 -0.80 2.12
CA GLY A 102 -17.44 -0.05 0.99
C GLY A 102 -16.40 0.86 0.35
N GLY A 103 -16.79 1.53 -0.72
CA GLY A 103 -15.93 2.46 -1.46
C GLY A 103 -15.63 1.97 -2.87
N ASN A 104 -15.22 2.90 -3.71
CA ASN A 104 -14.87 2.65 -5.12
C ASN A 104 -13.34 2.53 -5.29
N LEU A 105 -12.71 1.73 -4.41
CA LEU A 105 -11.28 1.53 -4.40
C LEU A 105 -10.87 0.65 -5.59
N ALA A 106 -9.95 1.14 -6.42
CA ALA A 106 -9.31 0.32 -7.43
C ALA A 106 -8.39 -0.71 -6.73
N LEU A 107 -8.54 -1.97 -7.09
CA LEU A 107 -7.81 -3.08 -6.47
C LEU A 107 -6.92 -3.75 -7.51
N GLY A 108 -5.64 -3.85 -7.21
CA GLY A 108 -4.67 -4.59 -7.99
C GLY A 108 -4.10 -5.78 -7.20
N LEU A 109 -3.86 -6.90 -7.88
CA LEU A 109 -3.15 -8.05 -7.33
C LEU A 109 -1.75 -8.13 -7.94
N LEU A 110 -0.73 -8.15 -7.08
CA LEU A 110 0.66 -8.39 -7.44
C LEU A 110 1.11 -9.70 -6.82
N VAL A 111 1.53 -10.64 -7.66
CA VAL A 111 2.09 -11.92 -7.18
C VAL A 111 3.58 -11.73 -6.92
N ASN A 112 4.00 -11.91 -5.66
CA ASN A 112 5.38 -11.79 -5.25
C ASN A 112 6.02 -13.16 -5.02
N MET A 113 7.32 -13.28 -5.29
CA MET A 113 8.11 -14.50 -5.11
C MET A 113 7.59 -15.69 -5.95
N ALA A 114 7.07 -15.44 -7.14
CA ALA A 114 6.66 -16.51 -8.04
C ALA A 114 7.86 -17.23 -8.67
N ASP A 115 7.80 -18.53 -8.76
CA ASP A 115 8.84 -19.35 -9.42
C ASP A 115 8.78 -19.21 -10.95
N SER A 116 7.62 -18.85 -11.50
CA SER A 116 7.44 -18.67 -12.94
C SER A 116 6.25 -17.75 -13.28
N VAL A 117 6.25 -17.25 -14.52
CA VAL A 117 5.09 -16.52 -15.09
C VAL A 117 3.82 -17.35 -15.03
N ALA A 118 3.93 -18.67 -15.34
CA ALA A 118 2.78 -19.56 -15.34
C ALA A 118 2.15 -19.70 -13.96
N GLU A 119 2.95 -19.83 -12.92
CA GLU A 119 2.48 -19.88 -11.53
C GLU A 119 1.78 -18.57 -11.12
N ALA A 120 2.39 -17.44 -11.46
CA ALA A 120 1.81 -16.13 -11.16
C ALA A 120 0.46 -15.92 -11.87
N THR A 121 0.37 -16.34 -13.15
CA THR A 121 -0.87 -16.25 -13.93
C THR A 121 -1.97 -17.13 -13.35
N ASP A 122 -1.66 -18.40 -13.06
CA ASP A 122 -2.61 -19.36 -12.48
C ASP A 122 -3.14 -18.87 -11.11
N LEU A 123 -2.25 -18.32 -10.28
CA LEU A 123 -2.65 -17.75 -9.00
C LEU A 123 -3.58 -16.56 -9.20
N HIS A 124 -3.24 -15.62 -10.10
CA HIS A 124 -4.07 -14.47 -10.39
C HIS A 124 -5.46 -14.88 -10.87
N GLU A 125 -5.55 -15.79 -11.85
CA GLU A 125 -6.82 -16.26 -12.40
C GLU A 125 -7.70 -16.89 -11.33
N LYS A 126 -7.15 -17.78 -10.50
CA LYS A 126 -7.86 -18.43 -9.40
C LYS A 126 -8.33 -17.42 -8.32
N PHE A 127 -7.48 -16.46 -8.00
CA PHE A 127 -7.81 -15.43 -7.02
C PHE A 127 -8.93 -14.51 -7.54
N GLN A 128 -8.86 -14.12 -8.81
CA GLN A 128 -9.88 -13.33 -9.49
C GLN A 128 -11.22 -14.06 -9.56
N GLU A 129 -11.24 -15.35 -9.92
CA GLU A 129 -12.45 -16.16 -9.93
C GLU A 129 -13.09 -16.23 -8.55
N MET A 130 -12.30 -16.47 -7.52
CA MET A 130 -12.76 -16.51 -6.13
C MET A 130 -13.31 -15.15 -5.68
N ALA A 131 -12.62 -14.05 -5.99
CA ALA A 131 -13.02 -12.70 -5.63
C ALA A 131 -14.33 -12.31 -6.30
N LEU A 132 -14.50 -12.58 -7.58
CA LEU A 132 -15.75 -12.35 -8.32
C LEU A 132 -16.90 -13.20 -7.76
N ARG A 133 -16.66 -14.49 -7.58
CA ARG A 133 -17.70 -15.44 -7.19
C ARG A 133 -18.27 -15.16 -5.79
N PHE A 134 -17.42 -14.83 -4.83
CA PHE A 134 -17.81 -14.72 -3.42
C PHE A 134 -17.95 -13.30 -2.90
N LEU A 135 -17.29 -12.34 -3.54
CA LEU A 135 -17.28 -10.95 -3.07
C LEU A 135 -17.77 -9.95 -4.12
N GLY A 136 -18.03 -10.40 -5.35
CA GLY A 136 -18.38 -9.52 -6.46
C GLY A 136 -17.30 -8.48 -6.71
N ALA A 137 -16.02 -8.83 -6.47
CA ALA A 137 -14.89 -7.91 -6.60
C ALA A 137 -14.10 -8.21 -7.87
N GLU A 138 -13.90 -7.19 -8.68
CA GLU A 138 -12.92 -7.22 -9.76
C GLU A 138 -11.58 -6.79 -9.22
N ILE A 139 -10.49 -7.48 -9.65
CA ILE A 139 -9.13 -7.20 -9.23
C ILE A 139 -8.25 -7.20 -10.47
N ASP A 140 -7.58 -6.07 -10.70
CA ASP A 140 -6.67 -5.94 -11.83
C ASP A 140 -5.39 -6.75 -11.62
N ASN A 141 -4.88 -7.36 -12.69
CA ASN A 141 -3.55 -7.96 -12.66
C ASN A 141 -2.49 -6.85 -12.70
N ARG A 142 -1.62 -6.83 -11.67
CA ARG A 142 -0.49 -5.89 -11.58
C ARG A 142 0.85 -6.53 -11.90
N GLY A 143 0.82 -7.76 -12.43
CA GLY A 143 2.04 -8.49 -12.76
C GLY A 143 2.57 -9.33 -11.61
N TYR A 144 3.84 -9.63 -11.66
CA TYR A 144 4.49 -10.48 -10.68
C TYR A 144 5.94 -10.07 -10.45
N ILE A 145 6.47 -10.43 -9.29
CA ILE A 145 7.88 -10.31 -8.95
C ILE A 145 8.43 -11.74 -8.83
N PRO A 146 9.43 -12.12 -9.60
CA PRO A 146 10.00 -13.46 -9.53
C PRO A 146 10.74 -13.69 -8.20
N LEU A 147 10.76 -14.95 -7.76
CA LEU A 147 11.59 -15.36 -6.64
C LEU A 147 13.07 -15.13 -7.01
N ASP A 148 13.74 -14.29 -6.22
CA ASP A 148 15.10 -13.87 -6.50
C ASP A 148 15.98 -13.96 -5.24
N ARG A 149 17.00 -14.80 -5.30
CA ARG A 149 17.95 -14.99 -4.17
C ARG A 149 18.71 -13.71 -3.81
N TYR A 150 18.93 -12.82 -4.77
CA TYR A 150 19.68 -11.58 -4.56
C TYR A 150 18.94 -10.59 -3.66
N VAL A 151 17.61 -10.64 -3.63
CA VAL A 151 16.80 -9.84 -2.71
C VAL A 151 17.20 -10.10 -1.26
N ARG A 152 17.37 -11.38 -0.88
CA ARG A 152 17.80 -11.76 0.48
C ARG A 152 19.20 -11.24 0.81
N GLU A 153 20.10 -11.24 -0.15
CA GLU A 153 21.46 -10.70 0.02
C GLU A 153 21.45 -9.18 0.19
N ALA A 154 20.65 -8.48 -0.61
CA ALA A 154 20.49 -7.04 -0.54
C ALA A 154 19.89 -6.61 0.83
N VAL A 155 18.85 -7.32 1.31
CA VAL A 155 18.28 -7.10 2.64
C VAL A 155 19.32 -7.24 3.75
N LYS A 156 20.16 -8.29 3.70
CA LYS A 156 21.25 -8.46 4.68
C LYS A 156 22.28 -7.33 4.66
N ARG A 157 22.48 -6.73 3.50
CA ARG A 157 23.41 -5.59 3.30
C ARG A 157 22.72 -4.25 3.59
N GLN A 158 21.43 -4.23 3.83
CA GLN A 158 20.62 -3.00 4.00
C GLN A 158 20.73 -2.07 2.78
N ILE A 159 20.77 -2.63 1.57
CA ILE A 159 20.81 -1.90 0.31
C ILE A 159 19.55 -2.26 -0.49
N PRO A 160 18.79 -1.28 -0.99
CA PRO A 160 17.66 -1.56 -1.87
C PRO A 160 18.11 -2.33 -3.12
N PHE A 161 17.55 -3.51 -3.34
CA PHE A 161 17.97 -4.37 -4.47
C PHE A 161 17.64 -3.77 -5.84
N VAL A 162 16.68 -2.85 -5.90
CA VAL A 162 16.35 -2.10 -7.14
C VAL A 162 17.48 -1.19 -7.62
N LEU A 163 18.43 -0.85 -6.74
CA LEU A 163 19.62 -0.07 -7.08
C LEU A 163 20.80 -0.94 -7.51
N ALA A 164 20.60 -2.26 -7.61
CA ALA A 164 21.66 -3.17 -8.03
C ALA A 164 22.04 -2.97 -9.51
N SER A 165 23.34 -3.12 -9.81
CA SER A 165 23.86 -3.08 -11.18
C SER A 165 24.76 -4.30 -11.41
N PRO A 166 24.45 -5.17 -12.40
CA PRO A 166 23.26 -5.11 -13.28
C PRO A 166 21.95 -5.35 -12.50
N PRO A 167 20.79 -4.97 -13.08
CA PRO A 167 19.49 -5.24 -12.47
C PRO A 167 19.28 -6.73 -12.23
N THR A 168 18.57 -7.04 -11.15
CA THR A 168 18.18 -8.42 -10.83
C THR A 168 16.78 -8.72 -11.38
N PRO A 169 16.38 -9.98 -11.56
CA PRO A 169 15.05 -10.32 -12.04
C PRO A 169 13.92 -9.69 -11.21
N ALA A 170 14.08 -9.64 -9.89
CA ALA A 170 13.10 -8.97 -9.03
C ALA A 170 13.09 -7.44 -9.23
N ALA A 171 14.27 -6.82 -9.47
CA ALA A 171 14.35 -5.39 -9.75
C ALA A 171 13.69 -5.03 -11.09
N GLU A 172 13.87 -5.86 -12.11
CA GLU A 172 13.20 -5.72 -13.40
C GLU A 172 11.68 -5.83 -13.24
N GLY A 173 11.18 -6.84 -12.51
CA GLY A 173 9.75 -7.01 -12.23
C GLY A 173 9.14 -5.80 -11.49
N ILE A 174 9.85 -5.22 -10.51
CA ILE A 174 9.40 -3.97 -9.86
C ILE A 174 9.38 -2.81 -10.85
N GLY A 175 10.37 -2.72 -11.73
CA GLY A 175 10.41 -1.71 -12.78
C GLY A 175 9.21 -1.78 -13.72
N GLU A 176 8.79 -2.99 -14.13
CA GLU A 176 7.59 -3.21 -14.95
C GLU A 176 6.32 -2.77 -14.22
N VAL A 177 6.17 -3.14 -12.95
CA VAL A 177 5.03 -2.72 -12.12
C VAL A 177 5.00 -1.20 -11.97
N ALA A 178 6.14 -0.57 -11.69
CA ALA A 178 6.23 0.88 -11.57
C ALA A 178 5.90 1.59 -12.89
N GLY A 179 6.42 1.09 -14.02
CA GLY A 179 6.09 1.60 -15.36
C GLY A 179 4.60 1.54 -15.64
N ALA A 180 3.96 0.41 -15.35
CA ALA A 180 2.53 0.24 -15.54
C ALA A 180 1.69 1.17 -14.63
N LEU A 181 2.16 1.50 -13.43
CA LEU A 181 1.51 2.47 -12.56
C LEU A 181 1.64 3.90 -13.09
N LEU A 182 2.79 4.26 -13.66
CA LEU A 182 3.04 5.59 -14.24
C LEU A 182 2.21 5.85 -15.51
N GLU A 183 1.95 4.83 -16.32
CA GLU A 183 1.16 4.95 -17.56
C GLU A 183 -0.34 5.13 -17.32
N ARG A 184 -0.82 4.90 -16.10
CA ARG A 184 -2.24 5.04 -15.80
C ARG A 184 -2.61 6.50 -15.54
N GLU A 185 -3.16 7.15 -16.53
CA GLU A 185 -3.75 8.51 -16.43
C GLU A 185 -4.90 8.63 -15.41
N SER A 186 -5.45 7.52 -14.95
CA SER A 186 -6.72 7.47 -14.24
C SER A 186 -6.65 7.63 -12.71
N ILE A 187 -5.52 7.94 -12.13
CA ILE A 187 -5.45 8.37 -10.72
C ILE A 187 -6.14 9.75 -10.52
N SER A 188 -6.77 10.29 -11.54
CA SER A 188 -6.98 11.70 -11.75
C SER A 188 -8.11 12.37 -10.96
N GLU A 189 -9.19 11.71 -10.55
CA GLU A 189 -10.25 12.40 -9.80
C GLU A 189 -10.19 12.15 -8.29
N LEU A 190 -9.92 10.94 -7.89
CA LEU A 190 -9.67 10.62 -6.47
C LEU A 190 -8.36 11.24 -5.97
N GLY A 191 -7.36 11.39 -6.84
CA GLY A 191 -6.10 12.07 -6.52
C GLY A 191 -6.23 13.55 -6.18
N ARG A 192 -7.26 14.23 -6.68
CA ARG A 192 -7.49 15.67 -6.38
C ARG A 192 -7.87 15.94 -4.92
N THR A 193 -8.51 14.97 -4.26
CA THR A 193 -8.73 15.05 -2.82
C THR A 193 -7.70 14.15 -2.16
N GLY A 194 -6.59 14.66 -1.69
CA GLY A 194 -5.45 13.91 -1.19
C GLY A 194 -5.78 12.77 -0.22
N LEU A 195 -4.86 11.83 -0.08
CA LEU A 195 -5.01 10.64 0.75
C LEU A 195 -5.36 10.99 2.21
N PHE A 196 -4.60 11.89 2.80
CA PHE A 196 -4.80 12.30 4.20
C PHE A 196 -6.14 13.01 4.41
N ALA A 197 -6.58 13.80 3.44
CA ALA A 197 -7.90 14.44 3.50
C ALA A 197 -9.03 13.40 3.56
N ARG A 198 -8.97 12.36 2.74
CA ARG A 198 -9.96 11.27 2.72
C ARG A 198 -9.89 10.41 3.99
N ALA A 199 -8.69 10.04 4.43
CA ALA A 199 -8.51 9.25 5.64
C ALA A 199 -9.10 9.93 6.88
N LEU A 200 -8.91 11.24 7.02
CA LEU A 200 -9.48 12.04 8.10
C LEU A 200 -11.00 12.15 8.03
N GLN A 201 -11.57 12.29 6.83
CA GLN A 201 -13.02 12.31 6.62
C GLN A 201 -13.68 10.99 7.03
N GLN A 202 -13.09 9.86 6.69
CA GLN A 202 -13.60 8.53 7.03
C GLN A 202 -13.60 8.27 8.54
N ARG A 203 -12.58 8.70 9.26
CA ARG A 203 -12.53 8.61 10.74
C ARG A 203 -13.65 9.39 11.42
N ASN A 204 -14.00 10.56 10.91
CA ASN A 204 -15.12 11.35 11.44
C ASN A 204 -16.48 10.69 11.20
N TRP A 205 -16.59 9.84 10.18
CA TRP A 205 -17.79 9.07 9.90
C TRP A 205 -17.94 7.88 10.88
N SER A 206 -16.88 7.13 11.17
CA SER A 206 -16.93 5.98 12.09
C SER A 206 -17.29 6.39 13.52
N LYS A 207 -16.86 7.57 13.99
CA LYS A 207 -17.21 8.10 15.32
C LYS A 207 -18.68 8.54 15.44
N ARG A 208 -19.43 8.70 14.34
CA ARG A 208 -20.86 9.11 14.34
C ARG A 208 -21.81 7.92 14.18
N ALA A 209 -21.30 6.72 13.94
CA ALA A 209 -22.07 5.50 13.71
C ALA A 209 -22.16 4.61 14.98
N ASP A 210 -21.45 4.94 16.03
CA ASP A 210 -21.56 4.41 17.40
C ASP A 210 -22.37 5.37 18.29
#